data_a68e79de6ab5cef7460edc5f9cc22e0f
#
_entry.id   a68e79de6ab5cef7460edc5f9cc22e0f
#
_cell.length_a   1.000
_cell.length_b   1.000
_cell.length_c   1.000
_cell.angle_alpha   90.00
_cell.angle_beta   90.00
_cell.angle_gamma   90.00
#
_symmetry.space_group_name_H-M   'P 1'
#
loop_
_entity.id
_entity.type
_entity.pdbx_description
1 polymer ?
#
loop_
_entity_poly.entity_id
_entity_poly.type
_entity_poly.pdbx_seq_one_letter_code
_entity_poly.pdbx_strand_id
1 'polypeptide(L)'
;FTEEEFLAPLRNVLSNGKLRLSYGETGNSNVGDKAYSYYKVGNNNIFGNSMINGVYLSQLGNNVLTWETAREWNVGLDLGFLDGRVNVTAEYYHKVVSDLLNEQTLLSYNEVNKIIANVGKTQSQGFELTINTTNIRNKDFEWTSDLTFSLYRDKWKERDPKWKPNAYDEYNGWMRYYSGYLSDGLVQVGETIDHMPGALPGQVKINDIDGYV
;
A
#
# COMPACT_ATOMS: atom_id res chain seq x y z
N PHE A 1 18.52 -14.16 -25.45
CA PHE A 1 19.58 -15.17 -25.18
C PHE A 1 19.29 -16.55 -25.79
N THR A 2 18.20 -16.75 -26.54
CA THR A 2 17.95 -18.01 -27.27
C THR A 2 18.99 -18.33 -28.33
N GLU A 3 19.71 -17.32 -28.83
CA GLU A 3 20.78 -17.47 -29.82
C GLU A 3 22.10 -17.93 -29.21
N GLU A 4 22.24 -17.96 -27.89
CA GLU A 4 23.46 -18.38 -27.20
C GLU A 4 23.68 -19.88 -27.29
N GLU A 5 24.94 -20.29 -27.47
CA GLU A 5 25.31 -21.70 -27.67
C GLU A 5 24.96 -22.61 -26.49
N PHE A 6 25.03 -22.08 -25.25
CA PHE A 6 24.68 -22.83 -24.04
C PHE A 6 23.18 -23.19 -23.94
N LEU A 7 22.33 -22.52 -24.71
CA LEU A 7 20.89 -22.80 -24.80
C LEU A 7 20.51 -23.61 -26.05
N ALA A 8 21.46 -23.99 -26.86
CA ALA A 8 21.23 -24.81 -28.07
C ALA A 8 20.32 -26.03 -27.83
N PRO A 9 20.43 -26.80 -26.71
CA PRO A 9 19.53 -27.92 -26.44
C PRO A 9 18.09 -27.55 -26.23
N LEU A 10 17.82 -26.30 -25.84
CA LEU A 10 16.45 -25.76 -25.53
C LEU A 10 15.78 -25.12 -26.74
N ARG A 11 16.48 -24.88 -27.84
CA ARG A 11 15.96 -24.22 -29.06
C ARG A 11 14.75 -24.93 -29.67
N ASN A 12 14.64 -26.24 -29.49
CA ASN A 12 13.50 -26.98 -29.99
C ASN A 12 12.21 -26.75 -29.20
N VAL A 13 12.30 -26.20 -27.98
CA VAL A 13 11.19 -26.01 -27.08
C VAL A 13 10.96 -24.50 -26.83
N LEU A 14 12.07 -23.76 -26.68
CA LEU A 14 12.08 -22.35 -26.35
C LEU A 14 12.23 -21.52 -27.64
N SER A 15 11.16 -20.90 -28.08
CA SER A 15 11.13 -20.06 -29.28
C SER A 15 11.72 -18.67 -29.02
N ASN A 16 11.58 -18.17 -27.80
CA ASN A 16 12.10 -16.87 -27.38
C ASN A 16 12.45 -16.89 -25.90
N GLY A 17 13.53 -16.21 -25.53
CA GLY A 17 13.93 -16.03 -24.14
C GLY A 17 14.62 -14.70 -23.95
N LYS A 18 14.10 -13.87 -23.04
CA LYS A 18 14.63 -12.55 -22.73
C LYS A 18 14.65 -12.34 -21.22
N LEU A 19 15.80 -12.01 -20.69
CA LEU A 19 15.97 -11.53 -19.32
C LEU A 19 16.01 -9.99 -19.33
N ARG A 20 15.21 -9.38 -18.47
CA ARG A 20 15.17 -7.94 -18.26
C ARG A 20 15.62 -7.63 -16.84
N LEU A 21 16.54 -6.71 -16.71
CA LEU A 21 16.99 -6.19 -15.43
C LEU A 21 16.90 -4.67 -15.49
N SER A 22 16.28 -4.07 -14.50
CA SER A 22 16.23 -2.62 -14.41
C SER A 22 16.43 -2.15 -12.97
N TYR A 23 17.06 -1.01 -12.83
CA TYR A 23 17.17 -0.25 -11.60
C TYR A 23 16.91 1.22 -11.90
N GLY A 24 16.12 1.85 -11.06
CA GLY A 24 15.80 3.27 -11.18
C GLY A 24 15.67 3.95 -9.83
N GLU A 25 15.99 5.22 -9.82
CA GLU A 25 15.74 6.12 -8.70
C GLU A 25 14.93 7.32 -9.19
N THR A 26 13.83 7.63 -8.49
CA THR A 26 12.95 8.74 -8.81
C THR A 26 12.68 9.57 -7.59
N GLY A 27 12.68 10.89 -7.75
CA GLY A 27 12.34 11.86 -6.71
C GLY A 27 10.91 12.39 -6.89
N ASN A 28 10.17 12.50 -5.80
CA ASN A 28 8.91 13.22 -5.75
C ASN A 28 9.10 14.51 -4.95
N SER A 29 9.09 15.65 -5.65
CA SER A 29 9.31 16.98 -5.08
C SER A 29 8.01 17.71 -4.73
N ASN A 30 6.87 17.02 -4.72
CA ASN A 30 5.57 17.66 -4.45
C ASN A 30 5.41 17.98 -2.95
N VAL A 31 6.27 18.84 -2.45
CA VAL A 31 6.19 19.38 -1.08
C VAL A 31 5.11 20.48 -0.96
N GLY A 32 4.72 21.08 -2.09
CA GLY A 32 3.69 22.12 -2.14
C GLY A 32 4.03 23.31 -1.23
N ASP A 33 3.04 23.79 -0.52
CA ASP A 33 3.11 24.92 0.40
C ASP A 33 3.53 24.53 1.83
N LYS A 34 3.87 23.26 2.06
CA LYS A 34 4.16 22.71 3.40
C LYS A 34 5.44 23.25 4.03
N ALA A 35 6.29 23.90 3.21
CA ALA A 35 7.46 24.62 3.69
C ALA A 35 7.13 25.93 4.41
N TYR A 36 5.91 26.46 4.24
CA TYR A 36 5.48 27.77 4.74
C TYR A 36 4.49 27.65 5.88
N SER A 37 4.56 28.60 6.82
CA SER A 37 3.56 28.75 7.87
C SER A 37 2.41 29.63 7.38
N TYR A 38 1.19 29.24 7.71
CA TYR A 38 -0.02 29.98 7.37
C TYR A 38 -0.82 30.34 8.60
N TYR A 39 -1.27 31.58 8.61
CA TYR A 39 -2.20 32.09 9.59
C TYR A 39 -3.58 32.22 8.97
N LYS A 40 -4.61 31.92 9.75
CA LYS A 40 -6.01 32.13 9.39
C LYS A 40 -6.65 33.12 10.32
N VAL A 41 -7.57 33.91 9.75
CA VAL A 41 -8.47 34.75 10.50
C VAL A 41 -9.71 33.95 10.90
N GLY A 42 -10.03 33.91 12.16
CA GLY A 42 -11.14 33.13 12.71
C GLY A 42 -11.12 33.19 14.23
N ASN A 43 -11.89 32.29 14.86
CA ASN A 43 -12.00 32.25 16.32
C ASN A 43 -12.41 33.62 16.91
N ASN A 44 -13.69 33.96 16.75
CA ASN A 44 -14.24 35.19 17.28
C ASN A 44 -14.05 35.26 18.79
N ASN A 45 -13.40 36.33 19.25
CA ASN A 45 -13.25 36.65 20.65
C ASN A 45 -14.15 37.84 20.99
N ILE A 46 -14.71 37.83 22.18
CA ILE A 46 -15.56 38.92 22.68
C ILE A 46 -14.72 39.77 23.63
N PHE A 47 -14.52 41.05 23.26
CA PHE A 47 -13.89 42.03 24.11
C PHE A 47 -14.94 43.13 24.43
N GLY A 48 -15.43 43.15 25.67
CA GLY A 48 -16.56 43.99 26.06
C GLY A 48 -17.82 43.62 25.26
N ASN A 49 -18.37 44.56 24.51
CA ASN A 49 -19.55 44.36 23.65
C ASN A 49 -19.20 44.15 22.16
N SER A 50 -17.92 44.00 21.83
CA SER A 50 -17.45 43.86 20.45
C SER A 50 -16.93 42.46 20.18
N MET A 51 -17.34 41.89 19.05
CA MET A 51 -16.78 40.66 18.53
C MET A 51 -15.58 40.99 17.63
N ILE A 52 -14.43 40.43 17.94
CA ILE A 52 -13.18 40.65 17.21
C ILE A 52 -12.70 39.31 16.69
N ASN A 53 -12.36 39.26 15.40
CA ASN A 53 -11.75 38.08 14.79
C ASN A 53 -10.31 37.93 15.26
N GLY A 54 -9.99 36.78 15.79
CA GLY A 54 -8.63 36.40 16.13
C GLY A 54 -7.85 35.94 14.91
N VAL A 55 -6.52 35.88 15.04
CA VAL A 55 -5.63 35.28 14.07
C VAL A 55 -4.94 34.10 14.76
N TYR A 56 -4.91 32.97 14.12
CA TYR A 56 -4.24 31.75 14.66
C TYR A 56 -3.39 31.06 13.61
N LEU A 57 -2.34 30.38 14.06
CA LEU A 57 -1.50 29.57 13.20
C LEU A 57 -2.27 28.33 12.75
N SER A 58 -2.55 28.20 11.46
CA SER A 58 -3.29 27.07 10.91
C SER A 58 -2.38 25.95 10.37
N GLN A 59 -1.16 26.30 9.99
CA GLN A 59 -0.13 25.39 9.52
C GLN A 59 1.24 25.90 9.93
N LEU A 60 2.04 25.04 10.53
CA LEU A 60 3.44 25.31 10.77
C LEU A 60 4.26 24.77 9.58
N GLY A 61 5.00 25.65 8.94
CA GLY A 61 5.89 25.30 7.83
C GLY A 61 7.13 24.58 8.29
N ASN A 62 7.66 23.76 7.40
CA ASN A 62 8.94 23.07 7.60
C ASN A 62 9.88 23.39 6.43
N ASN A 63 10.87 24.22 6.69
CA ASN A 63 11.82 24.70 5.69
C ASN A 63 12.97 23.71 5.41
N VAL A 64 13.03 22.59 6.13
CA VAL A 64 14.03 21.53 5.91
C VAL A 64 13.46 20.33 5.13
N LEU A 65 12.27 20.49 4.57
CA LEU A 65 11.68 19.45 3.73
C LEU A 65 12.55 19.15 2.52
N THR A 66 12.71 17.86 2.26
CA THR A 66 13.33 17.34 1.05
C THR A 66 12.33 16.51 0.25
N TRP A 67 12.67 16.14 -0.96
CA TRP A 67 11.86 15.24 -1.77
C TRP A 67 11.88 13.81 -1.25
N GLU A 68 10.81 13.09 -1.52
CA GLU A 68 10.76 11.65 -1.33
C GLU A 68 11.61 10.97 -2.41
N THR A 69 12.34 9.94 -2.04
CA THR A 69 13.15 9.15 -2.98
C THR A 69 12.64 7.73 -3.08
N ALA A 70 12.24 7.33 -4.28
CA ALA A 70 11.86 5.96 -4.59
C ALA A 70 12.97 5.26 -5.35
N ARG A 71 13.47 4.14 -4.82
CA ARG A 71 14.44 3.25 -5.44
C ARG A 71 13.77 1.94 -5.78
N GLU A 72 13.85 1.55 -7.04
CA GLU A 72 13.22 0.33 -7.50
C GLU A 72 14.18 -0.47 -8.37
N TRP A 73 14.22 -1.77 -8.18
CA TRP A 73 14.80 -2.72 -9.10
C TRP A 73 13.76 -3.76 -9.52
N ASN A 74 13.87 -4.20 -10.76
CA ASN A 74 12.95 -5.13 -11.38
C ASN A 74 13.74 -6.19 -12.15
N VAL A 75 13.28 -7.43 -12.04
CA VAL A 75 13.78 -8.59 -12.78
C VAL A 75 12.62 -9.20 -13.54
N GLY A 76 12.70 -9.21 -14.86
CA GLY A 76 11.69 -9.78 -15.73
C GLY A 76 12.26 -10.90 -16.60
N LEU A 77 11.47 -11.95 -16.82
CA LEU A 77 11.79 -13.07 -17.67
C LEU A 77 10.63 -13.28 -18.64
N ASP A 78 10.94 -13.15 -19.94
CA ASP A 78 9.99 -13.41 -21.00
C ASP A 78 10.41 -14.70 -21.71
N LEU A 79 9.51 -15.67 -21.79
CA LEU A 79 9.70 -16.97 -22.41
C LEU A 79 8.61 -17.24 -23.44
N GLY A 80 9.00 -17.64 -24.64
CA GLY A 80 8.10 -18.10 -25.69
C GLY A 80 8.35 -19.59 -25.97
N PHE A 81 7.29 -20.35 -26.08
CA PHE A 81 7.32 -21.79 -26.37
C PHE A 81 6.44 -22.13 -27.57
N LEU A 82 6.73 -23.27 -28.22
CA LEU A 82 5.93 -23.82 -29.31
C LEU A 82 5.70 -22.79 -30.43
N ASP A 83 6.78 -22.22 -30.95
CA ASP A 83 6.76 -21.18 -31.99
C ASP A 83 5.88 -19.97 -31.63
N GLY A 84 5.93 -19.55 -30.34
CA GLY A 84 5.21 -18.41 -29.81
C GLY A 84 3.75 -18.69 -29.49
N ARG A 85 3.28 -19.94 -29.53
CA ARG A 85 1.92 -20.31 -29.12
C ARG A 85 1.68 -20.19 -27.63
N VAL A 86 2.74 -20.28 -26.82
CA VAL A 86 2.71 -20.08 -25.38
C VAL A 86 3.75 -19.03 -25.04
N ASN A 87 3.32 -17.92 -24.48
CA ASN A 87 4.19 -16.84 -24.00
C ASN A 87 3.99 -16.66 -22.51
N VAL A 88 5.09 -16.66 -21.76
CA VAL A 88 5.11 -16.50 -20.31
C VAL A 88 5.98 -15.30 -19.97
N THR A 89 5.43 -14.35 -19.25
CA THR A 89 6.14 -13.22 -18.66
C THR A 89 6.06 -13.33 -17.15
N ALA A 90 7.20 -13.42 -16.49
CA ALA A 90 7.33 -13.41 -15.04
C ALA A 90 8.15 -12.20 -14.62
N GLU A 91 7.66 -11.43 -13.66
CA GLU A 91 8.33 -10.24 -13.16
C GLU A 91 8.38 -10.26 -11.63
N TYR A 92 9.49 -9.81 -11.08
CA TYR A 92 9.64 -9.53 -9.67
C TYR A 92 10.21 -8.13 -9.50
N TYR A 93 9.56 -7.34 -8.65
CA TYR A 93 10.02 -6.01 -8.32
C TYR A 93 10.22 -5.82 -6.82
N HIS A 94 11.13 -4.92 -6.48
CA HIS A 94 11.34 -4.47 -5.13
C HIS A 94 11.60 -2.97 -5.13
N LYS A 95 10.73 -2.25 -4.42
CA LYS A 95 10.72 -0.79 -4.32
C LYS A 95 10.85 -0.36 -2.88
N VAL A 96 11.68 0.63 -2.64
CA VAL A 96 11.83 1.30 -1.34
C VAL A 96 11.60 2.79 -1.55
N VAL A 97 10.69 3.37 -0.78
CA VAL A 97 10.50 4.82 -0.72
C VAL A 97 11.04 5.30 0.61
N SER A 98 12.01 6.20 0.58
CA SER A 98 12.60 6.86 1.74
C SER A 98 12.24 8.33 1.77
N ASP A 99 12.43 8.95 2.92
CA ASP A 99 12.15 10.36 3.17
C ASP A 99 10.69 10.73 2.88
N LEU A 100 9.78 9.82 3.20
CA LEU A 100 8.36 9.95 2.93
C LEU A 100 7.79 11.18 3.64
N LEU A 101 7.11 12.02 2.89
CA LEU A 101 6.43 13.21 3.42
C LEU A 101 5.17 12.79 4.18
N ASN A 102 5.22 12.87 5.49
CA ASN A 102 4.11 12.47 6.34
C ASN A 102 3.92 13.44 7.51
N GLU A 103 2.75 13.38 8.12
CA GLU A 103 2.46 14.13 9.34
C GLU A 103 3.29 13.60 10.52
N GLN A 104 4.04 14.50 11.14
CA GLN A 104 4.73 14.26 12.40
C GLN A 104 3.98 14.96 13.52
N THR A 105 3.67 14.21 14.58
CA THR A 105 3.00 14.76 15.76
C THR A 105 3.95 15.63 16.57
N LEU A 106 3.53 16.85 16.85
CA LEU A 106 4.22 17.78 17.74
C LEU A 106 3.76 17.60 19.19
N LEU A 107 4.52 18.19 20.11
CA LEU A 107 4.15 18.20 21.51
C LEU A 107 2.93 19.11 21.74
N SER A 108 2.12 18.76 22.73
CA SER A 108 0.81 19.39 23.00
C SER A 108 0.87 20.87 23.39
N TYR A 109 2.04 21.41 23.72
CA TYR A 109 2.22 22.83 24.03
C TYR A 109 2.44 23.70 22.78
N ASN A 110 2.54 23.08 21.58
CA ASN A 110 2.59 23.84 20.33
C ASN A 110 1.18 24.26 19.91
N GLU A 111 1.08 25.42 19.27
CA GLU A 111 -0.20 25.95 18.76
C GLU A 111 -0.83 25.03 17.71
N VAL A 112 0.00 24.33 16.94
CA VAL A 112 -0.40 23.25 16.03
C VAL A 112 0.18 21.92 16.48
N ASN A 113 -0.59 20.84 16.34
CA ASN A 113 -0.21 19.52 16.84
C ASN A 113 0.54 18.67 15.80
N LYS A 114 0.65 19.16 14.57
CA LYS A 114 1.26 18.41 13.47
C LYS A 114 2.08 19.30 12.57
N ILE A 115 3.13 18.74 12.00
CA ILE A 115 3.97 19.33 10.97
C ILE A 115 4.20 18.28 9.89
N ILE A 116 4.35 18.69 8.64
CA ILE A 116 4.81 17.78 7.59
C ILE A 116 6.34 17.68 7.69
N ALA A 117 6.84 16.46 7.70
CA ALA A 117 8.26 16.16 7.76
C ALA A 117 8.59 14.94 6.91
N ASN A 118 9.86 14.78 6.56
CA ASN A 118 10.37 13.57 5.89
C ASN A 118 10.55 12.47 6.95
N VAL A 119 9.44 11.84 7.30
CA VAL A 119 9.39 10.79 8.32
C VAL A 119 8.72 9.56 7.75
N GLY A 120 9.47 8.52 7.66
CA GLY A 120 8.96 7.25 7.21
C GLY A 120 9.70 6.68 6.01
N LYS A 121 9.61 5.37 5.94
CA LYS A 121 10.17 4.57 4.86
C LYS A 121 9.28 3.39 4.63
N THR A 122 8.96 3.15 3.38
CA THR A 122 8.12 2.04 2.97
C THR A 122 8.87 1.11 2.02
N GLN A 123 8.44 -0.11 1.98
CA GLN A 123 8.93 -1.12 1.05
C GLN A 123 7.74 -1.80 0.38
N SER A 124 7.78 -1.87 -0.94
CA SER A 124 6.87 -2.67 -1.77
C SER A 124 7.66 -3.74 -2.49
N GLN A 125 7.12 -4.93 -2.57
CA GLN A 125 7.68 -6.00 -3.39
C GLN A 125 6.54 -6.84 -3.95
N GLY A 126 6.70 -7.32 -5.17
CA GLY A 126 5.69 -8.13 -5.80
C GLY A 126 6.23 -9.05 -6.87
N PHE A 127 5.41 -10.02 -7.20
CA PHE A 127 5.61 -10.97 -8.28
C PHE A 127 4.39 -10.91 -9.19
N GLU A 128 4.64 -10.85 -10.48
CA GLU A 128 3.62 -10.84 -11.53
C GLU A 128 3.91 -11.94 -12.53
N LEU A 129 2.88 -12.67 -12.94
CA LEU A 129 2.95 -13.72 -13.94
C LEU A 129 1.84 -13.51 -14.95
N THR A 130 2.22 -13.45 -16.22
CA THR A 130 1.28 -13.41 -17.34
C THR A 130 1.56 -14.58 -18.26
N ILE A 131 0.54 -15.32 -18.61
CA ILE A 131 0.62 -16.45 -19.54
C ILE A 131 -0.41 -16.21 -20.66
N ASN A 132 0.08 -16.07 -21.89
CA ASN A 132 -0.77 -15.94 -23.08
C ASN A 132 -0.60 -17.21 -23.90
N THR A 133 -1.72 -17.82 -24.30
CA THR A 133 -1.70 -19.04 -25.09
C THR A 133 -2.60 -18.96 -26.32
N THR A 134 -2.14 -19.51 -27.44
CA THR A 134 -2.97 -19.80 -28.61
C THR A 134 -3.28 -21.30 -28.60
N ASN A 135 -4.45 -21.63 -28.06
CA ASN A 135 -4.86 -23.03 -27.85
C ASN A 135 -5.18 -23.72 -29.17
N ILE A 136 -6.04 -23.08 -29.97
CA ILE A 136 -6.44 -23.54 -31.29
C ILE A 136 -6.31 -22.38 -32.26
N ARG A 137 -5.69 -22.65 -33.39
CA ARG A 137 -5.65 -21.69 -34.51
C ARG A 137 -5.76 -22.45 -35.81
N ASN A 138 -6.86 -22.30 -36.48
CA ASN A 138 -7.10 -22.83 -37.83
C ASN A 138 -7.81 -21.76 -38.68
N LYS A 139 -8.18 -22.10 -39.89
CA LYS A 139 -8.66 -21.13 -40.88
C LYS A 139 -9.96 -20.41 -40.47
N ASP A 140 -10.81 -21.10 -39.73
CA ASP A 140 -12.15 -20.64 -39.40
C ASP A 140 -12.37 -20.42 -37.90
N PHE A 141 -11.41 -20.78 -37.05
CA PHE A 141 -11.56 -20.71 -35.61
C PHE A 141 -10.22 -20.44 -34.91
N GLU A 142 -10.21 -19.46 -34.02
CA GLU A 142 -9.07 -19.16 -33.14
C GLU A 142 -9.55 -19.11 -31.70
N TRP A 143 -8.83 -19.80 -30.82
CA TRP A 143 -9.04 -19.75 -29.39
C TRP A 143 -7.73 -19.41 -28.68
N THR A 144 -7.72 -18.28 -28.00
CA THR A 144 -6.62 -17.81 -27.14
C THR A 144 -7.07 -17.78 -25.68
N SER A 145 -6.12 -17.90 -24.78
CA SER A 145 -6.36 -17.73 -23.34
C SER A 145 -5.26 -16.87 -22.73
N ASP A 146 -5.68 -15.93 -21.88
CA ASP A 146 -4.79 -15.03 -21.15
C ASP A 146 -5.03 -15.22 -19.65
N LEU A 147 -3.96 -15.55 -18.91
CA LEU A 147 -3.95 -15.68 -17.47
C LEU A 147 -2.99 -14.68 -16.88
N THR A 148 -3.47 -13.88 -15.94
CA THR A 148 -2.62 -12.95 -15.17
C THR A 148 -2.76 -13.24 -13.69
N PHE A 149 -1.63 -13.35 -13.02
CA PHE A 149 -1.54 -13.52 -11.58
C PHE A 149 -0.60 -12.47 -11.01
N SER A 150 -1.01 -11.79 -9.95
CA SER A 150 -0.17 -10.82 -9.24
C SER A 150 -0.27 -11.01 -7.73
N LEU A 151 0.86 -10.91 -7.07
CA LEU A 151 0.99 -10.91 -5.62
C LEU A 151 1.92 -9.79 -5.21
N TYR A 152 1.49 -8.92 -4.31
CA TYR A 152 2.34 -7.86 -3.79
C TYR A 152 2.16 -7.69 -2.28
N ARG A 153 3.17 -7.10 -1.66
CA ARG A 153 3.18 -6.80 -0.24
C ARG A 153 3.88 -5.48 0.03
N ASP A 154 3.21 -4.62 0.80
CA ASP A 154 3.69 -3.32 1.21
C ASP A 154 3.95 -3.31 2.71
N LYS A 155 5.10 -2.77 3.12
CA LYS A 155 5.50 -2.67 4.54
C LYS A 155 5.95 -1.27 4.87
N TRP A 156 5.64 -0.84 6.09
CA TRP A 156 6.40 0.20 6.76
C TRP A 156 7.75 -0.36 7.21
N LYS A 157 8.83 0.31 6.83
CA LYS A 157 10.19 0.05 7.35
C LYS A 157 10.50 0.95 8.53
N GLU A 158 10.11 2.21 8.41
CA GLU A 158 10.28 3.24 9.42
C GLU A 158 9.00 4.07 9.47
N ARG A 159 8.57 4.44 10.65
CA ARG A 159 7.45 5.35 10.90
C ARG A 159 7.91 6.48 11.82
N ASP A 160 7.11 7.53 11.96
CA ASP A 160 7.34 8.55 12.98
C ASP A 160 7.56 7.88 14.34
N PRO A 161 8.67 8.16 15.06
CA PRO A 161 8.93 7.60 16.38
C PRO A 161 7.85 7.90 17.43
N LYS A 162 7.05 8.93 17.20
CA LYS A 162 5.93 9.31 18.07
C LYS A 162 4.61 8.65 17.68
N TRP A 163 4.57 7.98 16.52
CA TRP A 163 3.39 7.25 16.13
C TRP A 163 3.13 6.09 17.10
N LYS A 164 1.91 6.04 17.60
CA LYS A 164 1.48 4.95 18.48
C LYS A 164 0.49 4.10 17.70
N PRO A 165 0.74 2.78 17.59
CA PRO A 165 -0.23 1.88 17.01
C PRO A 165 -1.50 1.86 17.86
N ASN A 166 -2.64 1.73 17.23
CA ASN A 166 -3.83 1.25 17.92
C ASN A 166 -3.77 -0.29 18.01
N ALA A 167 -4.66 -0.90 18.77
CA ALA A 167 -4.66 -2.36 19.00
C ALA A 167 -4.71 -3.21 17.71
N TYR A 168 -5.07 -2.61 16.58
CA TYR A 168 -5.23 -3.28 15.28
C TYR A 168 -4.11 -2.94 14.28
N ASP A 169 -3.19 -2.03 14.61
CA ASP A 169 -2.17 -1.50 13.69
C ASP A 169 -0.84 -2.27 13.69
N GLU A 170 -0.68 -3.27 14.54
CA GLU A 170 0.63 -3.90 14.79
C GLU A 170 0.92 -5.16 13.99
N TYR A 171 0.16 -5.49 12.97
CA TYR A 171 0.43 -6.72 12.26
C TYR A 171 1.66 -6.61 11.33
N ASN A 172 2.85 -6.95 11.87
CA ASN A 172 4.12 -7.13 11.11
C ASN A 172 4.55 -5.95 10.22
N GLY A 173 4.13 -4.72 10.51
CA GLY A 173 4.46 -3.55 9.72
C GLY A 173 3.79 -3.49 8.34
N TRP A 174 2.83 -4.36 8.03
CA TRP A 174 2.09 -4.33 6.78
C TRP A 174 1.27 -3.04 6.65
N MET A 175 1.29 -2.42 5.46
CA MET A 175 0.53 -1.19 5.20
C MET A 175 -0.96 -1.45 4.99
N ARG A 176 -1.27 -2.65 4.51
CA ARG A 176 -2.65 -3.07 4.25
C ARG A 176 -2.93 -4.36 4.99
N TYR A 177 -3.86 -4.30 5.89
CA TYR A 177 -4.42 -5.45 6.57
C TYR A 177 -5.89 -5.14 6.83
N TYR A 178 -6.66 -6.19 6.95
CA TYR A 178 -8.06 -6.10 7.32
C TYR A 178 -8.19 -6.64 8.73
N SER A 179 -8.73 -5.82 9.61
CA SER A 179 -9.14 -6.25 10.95
C SER A 179 -10.66 -6.19 11.04
N GLY A 180 -11.22 -7.15 11.73
CA GLY A 180 -12.67 -7.22 11.91
C GLY A 180 -13.01 -8.30 12.91
N TYR A 181 -14.27 -8.32 13.31
CA TYR A 181 -14.78 -9.35 14.18
C TYR A 181 -15.16 -10.59 13.36
N LEU A 182 -14.83 -11.77 13.90
CA LEU A 182 -15.34 -13.01 13.34
C LEU A 182 -16.81 -13.14 13.73
N SER A 183 -17.66 -13.35 12.72
CA SER A 183 -19.10 -13.55 12.95
C SER A 183 -19.43 -15.03 13.03
N ASP A 184 -20.27 -15.40 14.00
CA ASP A 184 -20.89 -16.72 14.15
C ASP A 184 -22.41 -16.68 13.83
N GLY A 185 -22.77 -15.89 12.83
CA GLY A 185 -24.15 -15.75 12.39
C GLY A 185 -24.93 -14.65 13.10
N LEU A 186 -26.23 -14.86 13.26
CA LEU A 186 -27.14 -13.89 13.89
C LEU A 186 -27.69 -14.44 15.22
N VAL A 187 -27.84 -13.54 16.17
CA VAL A 187 -28.48 -13.83 17.45
C VAL A 187 -29.93 -14.28 17.23
N GLN A 188 -30.29 -15.43 17.74
CA GLN A 188 -31.63 -16.01 17.62
C GLN A 188 -32.58 -15.49 18.69
N VAL A 189 -33.88 -15.64 18.48
CA VAL A 189 -34.90 -15.29 19.48
C VAL A 189 -34.75 -16.21 20.67
N GLY A 190 -34.56 -15.61 21.86
CA GLY A 190 -34.35 -16.35 23.11
C GLY A 190 -32.93 -16.85 23.35
N GLU A 191 -31.98 -16.55 22.45
CA GLU A 191 -30.57 -16.86 22.65
C GLU A 191 -29.91 -15.84 23.58
N THR A 192 -29.12 -16.34 24.52
CA THR A 192 -28.28 -15.52 25.41
C THR A 192 -26.81 -15.81 25.10
N ILE A 193 -26.01 -14.76 24.96
CA ILE A 193 -24.59 -14.85 24.64
C ILE A 193 -23.80 -14.18 25.76
N ASP A 194 -22.98 -14.95 26.50
CA ASP A 194 -22.33 -14.53 27.74
C ASP A 194 -21.44 -13.25 27.53
N HIS A 195 -20.68 -13.20 26.44
CA HIS A 195 -19.82 -12.07 26.11
C HIS A 195 -20.52 -10.90 25.37
N MET A 196 -21.83 -11.05 25.10
CA MET A 196 -22.66 -10.00 24.50
C MET A 196 -23.95 -9.79 25.31
N PRO A 197 -23.85 -9.38 26.57
CA PRO A 197 -25.03 -9.21 27.41
C PRO A 197 -25.93 -8.11 26.84
N GLY A 198 -27.19 -8.42 26.58
CA GLY A 198 -28.16 -7.49 25.99
C GLY A 198 -28.19 -7.48 24.48
N ALA A 199 -27.54 -8.42 23.79
CA ALA A 199 -27.66 -8.59 22.35
C ALA A 199 -29.13 -8.88 21.96
N LEU A 200 -29.61 -8.23 20.90
CA LEU A 200 -30.97 -8.38 20.42
C LEU A 200 -31.02 -9.39 19.26
N PRO A 201 -32.13 -10.13 19.12
CA PRO A 201 -32.34 -11.02 17.99
C PRO A 201 -32.15 -10.27 16.65
N GLY A 202 -31.40 -10.88 15.72
CA GLY A 202 -31.05 -10.30 14.42
C GLY A 202 -29.76 -9.47 14.41
N GLN A 203 -29.13 -9.23 15.55
CA GLN A 203 -27.78 -8.66 15.59
C GLN A 203 -26.74 -9.69 15.14
N VAL A 204 -25.61 -9.20 14.60
CA VAL A 204 -24.47 -10.06 14.26
C VAL A 204 -23.86 -10.61 15.54
N LYS A 205 -23.75 -11.92 15.63
CA LYS A 205 -23.07 -12.62 16.69
C LYS A 205 -21.57 -12.54 16.45
N ILE A 206 -20.84 -11.91 17.37
CA ILE A 206 -19.40 -11.80 17.31
C ILE A 206 -18.81 -13.00 18.07
N ASN A 207 -17.82 -13.65 17.45
CA ASN A 207 -17.13 -14.76 18.09
C ASN A 207 -16.11 -14.21 19.08
N ASP A 208 -16.15 -14.71 20.32
CA ASP A 208 -15.13 -14.46 21.32
C ASP A 208 -13.96 -15.43 21.10
N ILE A 209 -12.85 -14.91 20.54
CA ILE A 209 -11.69 -15.73 20.15
C ILE A 209 -10.74 -15.95 21.34
N ASP A 210 -10.69 -15.02 22.27
CA ASP A 210 -9.74 -14.99 23.38
C ASP A 210 -10.36 -15.43 24.73
N GLY A 211 -11.70 -15.55 24.80
CA GLY A 211 -12.41 -16.05 25.95
C GLY A 211 -12.37 -15.12 27.18
N TYR A 212 -12.03 -13.86 26.99
CA TYR A 212 -12.14 -12.85 28.05
C TYR A 212 -13.52 -12.18 27.97
N VAL A 213 -14.37 -12.51 28.93
CA VAL A 213 -15.67 -11.88 29.16
C VAL A 213 -15.51 -10.63 30.04
#